data_c36875f583fce016503b6ed240d89f10
#
_entry.id   c36875f583fce016503b6ed240d89f10
#
_cell.length_a   1.000
_cell.length_b   1.000
_cell.length_c   1.000
_cell.angle_alpha   90.00
_cell.angle_beta   90.00
_cell.angle_gamma   90.00
#
_symmetry.space_group_name_H-M   'P 1'
#
loop_
_entity.id
_entity.type
_entity.pdbx_description
1 polymer ?
#
loop_
_entity_poly.entity_id
_entity_poly.type
_entity_poly.pdbx_seq_one_letter_code
_entity_poly.pdbx_strand_id
1 'polypeptide(L)'
;FCALKGYDHYPCLRKLERMSRGQVEITTKRDPADTLTAVAVITAYVCQSADGDLDSLGIRWRSVNRPDFTTASRECARRLCPFFPDKCLVHGARRRAAHADVVVTNHSLLFRNVAAEGRILPPIRHWVIDEAHSIEREARRQWARVVSADESRVLFERLGGSSTGALSQVSRDLAASEGSTLYLGLTAKATSTVARASMAIADVFDGVRELGRRARGGYDLSLIHI
;
A
#
# COMPACT_ATOMS: atom_id res chain seq x y z
N PHE A 1 4.40 -25.24 13.64
CA PHE A 1 4.85 -23.84 13.49
C PHE A 1 4.12 -23.16 12.34
N CYS A 2 4.05 -21.83 12.36
CA CYS A 2 3.43 -21.05 11.29
C CYS A 2 4.27 -19.80 11.00
N ALA A 3 4.53 -19.53 9.72
CA ALA A 3 5.08 -18.25 9.28
C ALA A 3 3.94 -17.25 9.10
N LEU A 4 4.03 -16.07 9.72
CA LEU A 4 3.07 -14.99 9.58
C LEU A 4 3.77 -13.73 9.07
N LYS A 5 3.30 -13.22 7.95
CA LYS A 5 3.84 -12.05 7.27
C LYS A 5 2.79 -10.93 7.14
N GLY A 6 3.21 -9.77 6.67
CA GLY A 6 2.33 -8.64 6.39
C GLY A 6 1.39 -8.86 5.20
N TYR A 7 0.45 -7.95 5.02
CA TYR A 7 -0.54 -7.99 3.93
C TYR A 7 0.09 -8.01 2.53
N ASP A 8 1.23 -7.39 2.37
CA ASP A 8 2.00 -7.27 1.13
C ASP A 8 2.70 -8.57 0.69
N HIS A 9 2.65 -9.60 1.54
CA HIS A 9 3.19 -10.93 1.22
C HIS A 9 2.15 -11.91 0.70
N TYR A 10 0.88 -11.54 0.68
CA TYR A 10 -0.21 -12.41 0.24
C TYR A 10 -1.02 -11.78 -0.89
N PRO A 11 -1.40 -12.55 -1.93
CA PRO A 11 -2.29 -12.07 -2.96
C PRO A 11 -3.65 -11.67 -2.38
N CYS A 12 -4.19 -10.56 -2.87
CA CYS A 12 -5.55 -10.17 -2.58
C CYS A 12 -6.51 -10.78 -3.61
N LEU A 13 -7.26 -11.80 -3.23
CA LEU A 13 -8.18 -12.51 -4.13
C LEU A 13 -9.21 -11.58 -4.76
N ARG A 14 -9.66 -10.56 -4.05
CA ARG A 14 -10.57 -9.54 -4.58
C ARG A 14 -9.93 -8.72 -5.70
N LYS A 15 -8.63 -8.37 -5.56
CA LYS A 15 -7.90 -7.67 -6.63
C LYS A 15 -7.70 -8.59 -7.83
N LEU A 16 -7.27 -9.84 -7.61
CA LEU A 16 -7.11 -10.82 -8.68
C LEU A 16 -8.42 -11.06 -9.45
N GLU A 17 -9.54 -11.24 -8.76
CA GLU A 17 -10.85 -11.40 -9.38
C GLU A 17 -11.23 -10.18 -10.24
N ARG A 18 -11.02 -8.97 -9.74
CA ARG A 18 -11.31 -7.76 -10.50
C ARG A 18 -10.41 -7.63 -11.72
N MET A 19 -9.14 -7.98 -11.60
CA MET A 19 -8.19 -7.99 -12.73
C MET A 19 -8.60 -9.01 -13.79
N SER A 20 -8.99 -10.22 -13.40
CA SER A 20 -9.44 -11.25 -14.34
C SER A 20 -10.70 -10.87 -15.09
N ARG A 21 -11.52 -9.97 -14.53
CA ARG A 21 -12.73 -9.42 -15.16
C ARG A 21 -12.45 -8.13 -15.95
N GLY A 22 -11.20 -7.69 -16.06
CA GLY A 22 -10.85 -6.43 -16.74
C GLY A 22 -11.36 -5.16 -16.02
N GLN A 23 -11.72 -5.26 -14.73
CA GLN A 23 -12.32 -4.16 -13.98
C GLN A 23 -11.30 -3.23 -13.30
N VAL A 24 -10.01 -3.48 -13.49
CA VAL A 24 -8.93 -2.66 -12.93
C VAL A 24 -7.98 -2.29 -14.06
N GLU A 25 -7.84 -1.00 -14.30
CA GLU A 25 -6.73 -0.51 -15.08
C GLU A 25 -5.45 -0.76 -14.29
N ILE A 26 -4.57 -1.58 -14.85
CA ILE A 26 -3.26 -1.83 -14.29
C ILE A 26 -2.43 -0.59 -14.56
N THR A 27 -2.12 0.13 -13.50
CA THR A 27 -1.45 1.44 -13.54
C THR A 27 0.02 1.38 -13.99
N THR A 28 0.47 0.27 -14.55
CA THR A 28 1.83 0.13 -15.04
C THR A 28 1.93 0.51 -16.51
N LYS A 29 2.87 1.39 -16.84
CA LYS A 29 3.37 1.66 -18.21
C LYS A 29 4.12 0.44 -18.80
N ARG A 30 3.78 -0.78 -18.41
CA ARG A 30 4.45 -2.02 -18.76
C ARG A 30 3.62 -2.80 -19.76
N ASP A 31 4.25 -3.77 -20.41
CA ASP A 31 3.60 -4.60 -21.40
C ASP A 31 2.34 -5.28 -20.79
N PRO A 32 1.16 -5.11 -21.40
CA PRO A 32 -0.05 -5.81 -20.98
C PRO A 32 0.11 -7.33 -20.90
N ALA A 33 0.97 -7.93 -21.75
CA ALA A 33 1.26 -9.35 -21.74
C ALA A 33 1.95 -9.82 -20.46
N ASP A 34 2.91 -9.05 -19.94
CA ASP A 34 3.60 -9.34 -18.66
C ASP A 34 2.60 -9.37 -17.51
N THR A 35 1.63 -8.48 -17.54
CA THR A 35 0.61 -8.37 -16.49
C THR A 35 -0.38 -9.53 -16.54
N LEU A 36 -0.87 -9.89 -17.72
CA LEU A 36 -1.75 -11.06 -17.89
C LEU A 36 -1.04 -12.33 -17.47
N THR A 37 0.23 -12.48 -17.83
CA THR A 37 1.06 -13.60 -17.40
C THR A 37 1.18 -13.65 -15.88
N ALA A 38 1.45 -12.53 -15.23
CA ALA A 38 1.53 -12.47 -13.77
C ALA A 38 0.19 -12.79 -13.09
N VAL A 39 -0.93 -12.28 -13.60
CA VAL A 39 -2.28 -12.63 -13.10
C VAL A 39 -2.51 -14.14 -13.20
N ALA A 40 -2.21 -14.73 -14.35
CA ALA A 40 -2.39 -16.17 -14.58
C ALA A 40 -1.54 -17.00 -13.61
N VAL A 41 -0.24 -16.67 -13.49
CA VAL A 41 0.71 -17.38 -12.62
C VAL A 41 0.30 -17.23 -11.14
N ILE A 42 -0.04 -16.04 -10.68
CA ILE A 42 -0.45 -15.81 -9.29
C ILE A 42 -1.78 -16.53 -9.00
N THR A 43 -2.72 -16.52 -9.94
CA THR A 43 -4.00 -17.23 -9.78
C THR A 43 -3.77 -18.74 -9.68
N ALA A 44 -2.98 -19.32 -10.58
CA ALA A 44 -2.62 -20.74 -10.53
C ALA A 44 -1.91 -21.11 -9.22
N TYR A 45 -0.97 -20.26 -8.78
CA TYR A 45 -0.27 -20.44 -7.50
C TYR A 45 -1.24 -20.45 -6.32
N VAL A 46 -2.15 -19.49 -6.25
CA VAL A 46 -3.15 -19.41 -5.16
C VAL A 46 -4.04 -20.65 -5.09
N CYS A 47 -4.38 -21.24 -6.25
CA CYS A 47 -5.16 -22.47 -6.30
C CYS A 47 -4.40 -23.72 -5.81
N GLN A 48 -3.08 -23.69 -5.83
CA GLN A 48 -2.21 -24.82 -5.49
C GLN A 48 -1.50 -24.66 -4.15
N SER A 49 -1.30 -23.41 -3.70
CA SER A 49 -0.54 -23.12 -2.48
C SER A 49 -1.41 -23.24 -1.24
N ALA A 50 -0.88 -23.92 -0.22
CA ALA A 50 -1.55 -24.04 1.08
C ALA A 50 -1.52 -22.75 1.90
N ASP A 51 -0.52 -21.89 1.72
CA ASP A 51 -0.29 -20.68 2.50
C ASP A 51 -0.45 -19.38 1.69
N GLY A 52 -0.24 -19.44 0.38
CA GLY A 52 -0.36 -18.29 -0.51
C GLY A 52 0.77 -17.26 -0.34
N ASP A 53 1.91 -17.63 0.21
CA ASP A 53 3.04 -16.71 0.42
C ASP A 53 3.74 -16.38 -0.90
N LEU A 54 3.63 -15.13 -1.35
CA LEU A 54 4.23 -14.66 -2.60
C LEU A 54 5.76 -14.71 -2.62
N ASP A 55 6.43 -14.79 -1.47
CA ASP A 55 7.89 -14.92 -1.44
C ASP A 55 8.34 -16.32 -1.86
N SER A 56 7.46 -17.31 -1.78
CA SER A 56 7.68 -18.67 -2.30
C SER A 56 7.52 -18.76 -3.82
N LEU A 57 7.02 -17.70 -4.45
CA LEU A 57 6.78 -17.66 -5.88
C LEU A 57 7.92 -16.95 -6.61
N GLY A 58 8.60 -17.65 -7.53
CA GLY A 58 9.75 -17.13 -8.29
C GLY A 58 9.43 -16.09 -9.37
N ILE A 59 8.46 -15.19 -9.12
CA ILE A 59 8.10 -14.09 -10.06
C ILE A 59 9.16 -12.99 -10.01
N ARG A 60 9.55 -12.48 -11.17
CA ARG A 60 10.37 -11.28 -11.29
C ARG A 60 9.51 -10.05 -11.11
N TRP A 61 9.44 -9.53 -9.87
CA TRP A 61 8.67 -8.31 -9.52
C TRP A 61 9.13 -7.03 -10.25
N ARG A 62 10.21 -7.12 -11.04
CA ARG A 62 10.62 -6.02 -11.94
C ARG A 62 9.68 -5.82 -13.12
N SER A 63 8.98 -6.88 -13.54
CA SER A 63 8.04 -6.84 -14.67
C SER A 63 6.63 -6.44 -14.26
N VAL A 64 6.27 -6.60 -12.99
CA VAL A 64 4.95 -6.27 -12.43
C VAL A 64 5.08 -5.63 -11.05
N ASN A 65 4.12 -4.82 -10.65
CA ASN A 65 4.12 -4.23 -9.32
C ASN A 65 3.43 -5.15 -8.31
N ARG A 66 4.17 -5.55 -7.29
CA ARG A 66 3.61 -6.35 -6.19
C ARG A 66 2.37 -5.69 -5.53
N PRO A 67 2.31 -4.37 -5.28
CA PRO A 67 1.12 -3.71 -4.76
C PRO A 67 -0.15 -3.86 -5.61
N ASP A 68 -0.04 -4.12 -6.90
CA ASP A 68 -1.22 -4.33 -7.76
C ASP A 68 -1.94 -5.64 -7.39
N PHE A 69 -1.24 -6.65 -6.90
CA PHE A 69 -1.76 -7.96 -6.52
C PHE A 69 -2.00 -8.12 -5.02
N THR A 70 -1.43 -7.26 -4.20
CA THR A 70 -1.54 -7.30 -2.74
C THR A 70 -2.41 -6.15 -2.22
N THR A 71 -2.63 -6.08 -0.92
CA THR A 71 -3.38 -4.98 -0.31
C THR A 71 -2.70 -4.49 0.96
N ALA A 72 -2.99 -3.28 1.36
CA ALA A 72 -2.60 -2.78 2.68
C ALA A 72 -3.73 -3.00 3.69
N SER A 73 -3.40 -3.01 4.98
CA SER A 73 -4.39 -3.19 6.06
C SER A 73 -5.53 -2.17 6.00
N ARG A 74 -5.23 -0.91 5.63
CA ARG A 74 -6.19 0.18 5.49
C ARG A 74 -7.09 0.07 4.25
N GLU A 75 -6.62 -0.64 3.20
CA GLU A 75 -7.35 -0.84 1.95
C GLU A 75 -8.21 -2.10 1.97
N CYS A 76 -7.99 -2.96 2.95
CA CYS A 76 -8.70 -4.23 3.06
C CYS A 76 -10.17 -4.01 3.42
N ALA A 77 -11.09 -4.48 2.58
CA ALA A 77 -12.53 -4.36 2.81
C ALA A 77 -13.05 -5.24 3.96
N ARG A 78 -12.23 -6.13 4.50
CA ARG A 78 -12.58 -7.01 5.63
C ARG A 78 -13.96 -7.68 5.45
N ARG A 79 -14.91 -7.42 6.35
CA ARG A 79 -16.26 -8.02 6.33
C ARG A 79 -17.05 -7.76 5.04
N LEU A 80 -16.70 -6.72 4.29
CA LEU A 80 -17.33 -6.41 2.99
C LEU A 80 -16.65 -7.16 1.82
N CYS A 81 -15.64 -7.98 2.08
CA CYS A 81 -14.94 -8.75 1.06
C CYS A 81 -15.58 -10.14 0.93
N PRO A 82 -15.95 -10.60 -0.29
CA PRO A 82 -16.56 -11.92 -0.49
C PRO A 82 -15.63 -13.09 -0.13
N PHE A 83 -14.34 -12.85 -0.02
CA PHE A 83 -13.34 -13.85 0.38
C PHE A 83 -13.07 -13.89 1.88
N PHE A 84 -13.61 -12.95 2.65
CA PHE A 84 -13.41 -12.87 4.09
C PHE A 84 -14.43 -13.72 4.84
N PRO A 85 -14.03 -14.36 5.94
CA PRO A 85 -12.66 -14.58 6.40
C PRO A 85 -12.01 -15.84 5.81
N ASP A 86 -12.81 -16.78 5.26
CA ASP A 86 -12.41 -18.18 5.10
C ASP A 86 -11.45 -18.42 3.93
N LYS A 87 -11.71 -17.78 2.80
CA LYS A 87 -10.87 -17.87 1.60
C LYS A 87 -9.70 -16.87 1.58
N CYS A 88 -9.72 -15.87 2.47
CA CYS A 88 -8.70 -14.82 2.49
C CYS A 88 -7.36 -15.36 3.01
N LEU A 89 -6.30 -15.27 2.20
CA LEU A 89 -4.98 -15.80 2.51
C LEU A 89 -4.36 -15.15 3.75
N VAL A 90 -4.45 -13.82 3.87
CA VAL A 90 -3.96 -13.08 5.06
C VAL A 90 -4.68 -13.51 6.32
N HIS A 91 -6.02 -13.57 6.28
CA HIS A 91 -6.82 -13.96 7.45
C HIS A 91 -6.69 -15.46 7.73
N GLY A 92 -6.48 -16.29 6.71
CA GLY A 92 -6.12 -17.69 6.85
C GLY A 92 -4.79 -17.88 7.56
N ALA A 93 -3.75 -17.14 7.16
CA ALA A 93 -2.45 -17.15 7.83
C ALA A 93 -2.56 -16.73 9.30
N ARG A 94 -3.35 -15.71 9.62
CA ARG A 94 -3.61 -15.28 11.01
C ARG A 94 -4.32 -16.35 11.83
N ARG A 95 -5.31 -17.04 11.25
CA ARG A 95 -5.99 -18.16 11.95
C ARG A 95 -5.01 -19.31 12.20
N ARG A 96 -4.20 -19.69 11.23
CA ARG A 96 -3.16 -20.72 11.45
C ARG A 96 -2.18 -20.32 12.55
N ALA A 97 -1.72 -19.06 12.55
CA ALA A 97 -0.84 -18.54 13.59
C ALA A 97 -1.48 -18.58 14.99
N ALA A 98 -2.79 -18.34 15.09
CA ALA A 98 -3.50 -18.39 16.38
C ALA A 98 -3.58 -19.80 16.98
N HIS A 99 -3.39 -20.85 16.17
CA HIS A 99 -3.41 -22.25 16.61
C HIS A 99 -2.02 -22.91 16.59
N ALA A 100 -0.98 -22.16 16.26
CA ALA A 100 0.37 -22.68 16.16
C ALA A 100 1.12 -22.53 17.49
N ASP A 101 1.92 -23.55 17.87
CA ASP A 101 2.78 -23.50 19.05
C ASP A 101 3.96 -22.54 18.86
N VAL A 102 4.43 -22.40 17.61
CA VAL A 102 5.52 -21.50 17.23
C VAL A 102 5.09 -20.63 16.05
N VAL A 103 5.21 -19.33 16.19
CA VAL A 103 4.95 -18.35 15.11
C VAL A 103 6.24 -17.65 14.75
N VAL A 104 6.64 -17.77 13.48
CA VAL A 104 7.79 -17.07 12.92
C VAL A 104 7.30 -15.81 12.19
N THR A 105 7.85 -14.67 12.52
CA THR A 105 7.48 -13.39 11.91
C THR A 105 8.69 -12.48 11.76
N ASN A 106 8.56 -11.40 11.00
CA ASN A 106 9.61 -10.39 10.85
C ASN A 106 9.45 -9.22 11.85
N HIS A 107 10.53 -8.49 12.09
CA HIS A 107 10.54 -7.32 12.99
C HIS A 107 9.50 -6.27 12.59
N SER A 108 9.29 -6.04 11.30
CA SER A 108 8.29 -5.08 10.82
C SER A 108 6.87 -5.43 11.30
N LEU A 109 6.48 -6.71 11.24
CA LEU A 109 5.16 -7.13 11.72
C LEU A 109 5.07 -7.10 13.25
N LEU A 110 6.16 -7.41 13.95
CA LEU A 110 6.27 -7.26 15.40
C LEU A 110 5.99 -5.81 15.81
N PHE A 111 6.68 -4.84 15.22
CA PHE A 111 6.49 -3.43 15.58
C PHE A 111 5.11 -2.90 15.15
N ARG A 112 4.56 -3.38 14.03
CA ARG A 112 3.17 -3.09 13.67
C ARG A 112 2.18 -3.65 14.68
N ASN A 113 2.48 -4.82 15.27
CA ASN A 113 1.66 -5.38 16.32
C ASN A 113 1.70 -4.52 17.59
N VAL A 114 2.87 -4.02 17.98
CA VAL A 114 3.01 -3.06 19.10
C VAL A 114 2.19 -1.79 18.82
N ALA A 115 2.33 -1.19 17.65
CA ALA A 115 1.56 -0.01 17.25
C ALA A 115 0.03 -0.26 17.18
N ALA A 116 -0.37 -1.51 16.97
CA ALA A 116 -1.77 -1.95 16.96
C ALA A 116 -2.24 -2.52 18.31
N GLU A 117 -1.51 -2.26 19.39
CA GLU A 117 -1.86 -2.72 20.76
C GLU A 117 -2.09 -4.24 20.84
N GLY A 118 -1.24 -5.02 20.17
CA GLY A 118 -1.28 -6.48 20.20
C GLY A 118 -2.38 -7.14 19.34
N ARG A 119 -3.06 -6.40 18.47
CA ARG A 119 -4.21 -6.90 17.69
C ARG A 119 -3.86 -7.64 16.41
N ILE A 120 -2.58 -7.80 16.08
CA ILE A 120 -2.14 -8.43 14.82
C ILE A 120 -1.66 -9.85 15.02
N LEU A 121 -0.77 -10.06 16.00
CA LEU A 121 -0.23 -11.35 16.35
C LEU A 121 -1.11 -12.04 17.42
N PRO A 122 -1.12 -13.37 17.49
CA PRO A 122 -1.76 -14.07 18.60
C PRO A 122 -1.08 -13.71 19.94
N PRO A 123 -1.72 -13.96 21.08
CA PRO A 123 -1.07 -13.79 22.38
C PRO A 123 0.19 -14.64 22.48
N ILE A 124 1.34 -14.02 22.68
CA ILE A 124 2.65 -14.68 22.72
C ILE A 124 3.26 -14.47 24.11
N ARG A 125 3.68 -15.56 24.74
CA ARG A 125 4.30 -15.53 26.08
C ARG A 125 5.82 -15.40 26.03
N HIS A 126 6.44 -16.00 25.02
CA HIS A 126 7.89 -16.08 24.89
C HIS A 126 8.33 -15.57 23.51
N TRP A 127 9.39 -14.79 23.49
CA TRP A 127 9.97 -14.21 22.30
C TRP A 127 11.40 -14.67 22.12
N VAL A 128 11.72 -15.16 20.94
CA VAL A 128 13.09 -15.35 20.48
C VAL A 128 13.31 -14.37 19.35
N ILE A 129 14.27 -13.49 19.52
CA ILE A 129 14.55 -12.41 18.55
C ILE A 129 15.91 -12.68 17.94
N ASP A 130 15.88 -13.06 16.67
CA ASP A 130 17.08 -13.19 15.86
C ASP A 130 17.47 -11.83 15.27
N GLU A 131 18.74 -11.66 14.86
CA GLU A 131 19.26 -10.41 14.31
C GLU A 131 18.92 -9.18 15.21
N ALA A 132 19.04 -9.33 16.53
CA ALA A 132 18.64 -8.33 17.50
C ALA A 132 19.30 -6.95 17.27
N HIS A 133 20.48 -6.91 16.64
CA HIS A 133 21.15 -5.68 16.26
C HIS A 133 20.36 -4.82 15.24
N SER A 134 19.44 -5.41 14.51
CA SER A 134 18.60 -4.70 13.54
C SER A 134 17.33 -4.07 14.13
N ILE A 135 16.98 -4.41 15.37
CA ILE A 135 15.73 -4.01 16.04
C ILE A 135 15.55 -2.49 16.03
N GLU A 136 16.57 -1.77 16.48
CA GLU A 136 16.50 -0.31 16.57
C GLU A 136 16.21 0.33 15.19
N ARG A 137 16.91 -0.12 14.16
CA ARG A 137 16.72 0.36 12.79
C ARG A 137 15.30 0.08 12.29
N GLU A 138 14.80 -1.13 12.53
CA GLU A 138 13.45 -1.52 12.10
C GLU A 138 12.37 -0.80 12.92
N ALA A 139 12.58 -0.57 14.21
CA ALA A 139 11.71 0.24 15.04
C ALA A 139 11.64 1.69 14.51
N ARG A 140 12.78 2.32 14.25
CA ARG A 140 12.85 3.66 13.67
C ARG A 140 12.10 3.72 12.34
N ARG A 141 12.30 2.76 11.44
CA ARG A 141 11.57 2.65 10.17
C ARG A 141 10.07 2.58 10.35
N GLN A 142 9.59 1.77 11.31
CA GLN A 142 8.17 1.57 11.52
C GLN A 142 7.46 2.83 12.04
N TRP A 143 8.15 3.63 12.85
CA TRP A 143 7.59 4.85 13.43
C TRP A 143 7.98 6.12 12.67
N ALA A 144 8.93 6.04 11.77
CA ALA A 144 9.28 7.17 10.91
C ALA A 144 8.08 7.60 10.06
N ARG A 145 7.91 8.89 9.92
CA ARG A 145 7.03 9.50 8.92
C ARG A 145 7.90 10.10 7.83
N VAL A 146 7.74 9.59 6.65
CA VAL A 146 8.46 10.11 5.47
C VAL A 146 7.46 10.86 4.62
N VAL A 147 7.80 12.07 4.27
CA VAL A 147 7.06 12.88 3.29
C VAL A 147 8.06 13.22 2.20
N SER A 148 7.82 12.76 0.99
CA SER A 148 8.68 13.06 -0.16
C SER A 148 7.96 13.96 -1.17
N ALA A 149 8.74 14.79 -1.86
CA ALA A 149 8.20 15.66 -2.91
C ALA A 149 7.54 14.84 -4.03
N ASP A 150 8.17 13.71 -4.42
CA ASP A 150 7.66 12.86 -5.49
C ASP A 150 6.37 12.14 -5.11
N GLU A 151 6.27 11.59 -3.89
CA GLU A 151 5.03 10.96 -3.42
C GLU A 151 3.89 11.97 -3.30
N SER A 152 4.20 13.18 -2.82
CA SER A 152 3.23 14.27 -2.73
C SER A 152 2.74 14.68 -4.13
N ARG A 153 3.65 14.83 -5.10
CA ARG A 153 3.32 15.12 -6.49
C ARG A 153 2.42 14.04 -7.09
N VAL A 154 2.81 12.77 -6.97
CA VAL A 154 2.01 11.64 -7.47
C VAL A 154 0.62 11.59 -6.81
N LEU A 155 0.51 11.89 -5.52
CA LEU A 155 -0.78 11.96 -4.83
C LEU A 155 -1.68 13.05 -5.46
N PHE A 156 -1.15 14.27 -5.64
CA PHE A 156 -1.92 15.36 -6.22
C PHE A 156 -2.27 15.13 -7.70
N GLU A 157 -1.39 14.52 -8.48
CA GLU A 157 -1.68 14.11 -9.86
C GLU A 157 -2.83 13.07 -9.91
N ARG A 158 -2.87 12.12 -8.98
CA ARG A 158 -3.96 11.13 -8.88
C ARG A 158 -5.28 11.73 -8.42
N LEU A 159 -5.24 12.67 -7.47
CA LEU A 159 -6.43 13.43 -7.08
C LEU A 159 -6.93 14.28 -8.25
N GLY A 160 -6.01 14.85 -8.99
CA GLY A 160 -6.25 15.51 -10.26
C GLY A 160 -6.56 16.98 -10.18
N GLY A 161 -6.41 17.63 -11.33
CA GLY A 161 -6.76 19.00 -11.61
C GLY A 161 -8.03 19.10 -12.46
N SER A 162 -8.06 20.10 -13.35
CA SER A 162 -9.19 20.36 -14.23
C SER A 162 -9.36 19.36 -15.37
N SER A 163 -8.28 18.64 -15.77
CA SER A 163 -8.28 17.79 -16.97
C SER A 163 -8.04 16.29 -16.68
N THR A 164 -7.31 15.96 -15.61
CA THR A 164 -6.89 14.59 -15.31
C THR A 164 -7.12 14.24 -13.83
N GLY A 165 -7.13 12.95 -13.50
CA GLY A 165 -7.26 12.42 -12.15
C GLY A 165 -8.70 12.19 -11.69
N ALA A 166 -8.84 11.75 -10.44
CA ALA A 166 -10.12 11.33 -9.88
C ALA A 166 -11.18 12.43 -9.86
N LEU A 167 -10.80 13.67 -9.50
CA LEU A 167 -11.75 14.80 -9.42
C LEU A 167 -12.28 15.20 -10.79
N SER A 168 -11.43 15.16 -11.83
CA SER A 168 -11.89 15.46 -13.19
C SER A 168 -12.82 14.37 -13.73
N GLN A 169 -12.60 13.10 -13.37
CA GLN A 169 -13.51 12.01 -13.71
C GLN A 169 -14.86 12.20 -13.03
N VAL A 170 -14.87 12.43 -11.71
CA VAL A 170 -16.10 12.71 -10.96
C VAL A 170 -16.85 13.92 -11.53
N SER A 171 -16.14 14.99 -11.91
CA SER A 171 -16.78 16.16 -12.53
C SER A 171 -17.45 15.82 -13.88
N ARG A 172 -16.82 14.99 -14.71
CA ARG A 172 -17.41 14.53 -15.98
C ARG A 172 -18.65 13.67 -15.76
N ASP A 173 -18.55 12.72 -14.82
CA ASP A 173 -19.66 11.81 -14.49
C ASP A 173 -20.87 12.57 -13.92
N LEU A 174 -20.62 13.57 -13.06
CA LEU A 174 -21.67 14.46 -12.54
C LEU A 174 -22.27 15.36 -13.61
N ALA A 175 -21.46 15.88 -14.55
CA ALA A 175 -21.97 16.71 -15.65
C ALA A 175 -22.90 15.93 -16.59
N ALA A 176 -22.72 14.61 -16.68
CA ALA A 176 -23.61 13.73 -17.45
C ALA A 176 -24.90 13.33 -16.68
N SER A 177 -25.04 13.71 -15.41
CA SER A 177 -26.17 13.32 -14.55
C SER A 177 -27.09 14.51 -14.29
N GLU A 178 -28.41 14.31 -14.37
CA GLU A 178 -29.41 15.33 -14.05
C GLU A 178 -29.40 15.68 -12.55
N GLY A 179 -29.57 16.97 -12.21
CA GLY A 179 -29.66 17.45 -10.84
C GLY A 179 -28.34 17.60 -10.08
N SER A 180 -27.19 17.55 -10.76
CA SER A 180 -25.85 17.50 -10.16
C SER A 180 -25.21 18.86 -9.81
N THR A 181 -25.89 19.98 -9.99
CA THR A 181 -25.30 21.33 -9.87
C THR A 181 -24.58 21.59 -8.55
N LEU A 182 -25.15 21.16 -7.41
CA LEU A 182 -24.53 21.28 -6.10
C LEU A 182 -23.20 20.51 -6.02
N TYR A 183 -23.20 19.28 -6.53
CA TYR A 183 -22.02 18.42 -6.50
C TYR A 183 -20.92 18.91 -7.46
N LEU A 184 -21.29 19.50 -8.59
CA LEU A 184 -20.33 20.16 -9.49
C LEU A 184 -19.64 21.36 -8.80
N GLY A 185 -20.37 22.15 -8.01
CA GLY A 185 -19.78 23.21 -7.19
C GLY A 185 -18.79 22.67 -6.14
N LEU A 186 -19.12 21.55 -5.50
CA LEU A 186 -18.24 20.89 -4.53
C LEU A 186 -16.98 20.32 -5.18
N THR A 187 -17.10 19.69 -6.34
CA THR A 187 -15.92 19.17 -7.08
C THR A 187 -15.01 20.28 -7.56
N ALA A 188 -15.56 21.41 -8.05
CA ALA A 188 -14.78 22.57 -8.43
C ALA A 188 -14.01 23.16 -7.21
N LYS A 189 -14.66 23.26 -6.07
CA LYS A 189 -14.02 23.70 -4.82
C LYS A 189 -12.93 22.71 -4.37
N ALA A 190 -13.18 21.41 -4.46
CA ALA A 190 -12.19 20.39 -4.16
C ALA A 190 -10.97 20.50 -5.09
N THR A 191 -11.18 20.65 -6.39
CA THR A 191 -10.11 20.81 -7.39
C THR A 191 -9.24 22.04 -7.09
N SER A 192 -9.85 23.18 -6.80
CA SER A 192 -9.10 24.39 -6.42
C SER A 192 -8.32 24.24 -5.12
N THR A 193 -8.88 23.50 -4.16
CA THR A 193 -8.20 23.21 -2.89
C THR A 193 -7.00 22.28 -3.08
N VAL A 194 -7.13 21.24 -3.90
CA VAL A 194 -6.04 20.33 -4.26
C VAL A 194 -4.92 21.09 -4.98
N ALA A 195 -5.25 21.98 -5.91
CA ALA A 195 -4.25 22.81 -6.61
C ALA A 195 -3.47 23.69 -5.63
N ARG A 196 -4.16 24.39 -4.71
CA ARG A 196 -3.51 25.22 -3.68
C ARG A 196 -2.64 24.39 -2.74
N ALA A 197 -3.12 23.22 -2.31
CA ALA A 197 -2.36 22.33 -1.44
C ALA A 197 -1.10 21.78 -2.15
N SER A 198 -1.19 21.46 -3.44
CA SER A 198 -0.06 21.04 -4.25
C SER A 198 1.02 22.13 -4.34
N MET A 199 0.63 23.37 -4.57
CA MET A 199 1.56 24.51 -4.59
C MET A 199 2.22 24.72 -3.25
N ALA A 200 1.42 24.77 -2.17
CA ALA A 200 1.95 24.97 -0.81
C ALA A 200 2.95 23.89 -0.39
N ILE A 201 2.71 22.63 -0.76
CA ILE A 201 3.67 21.55 -0.49
C ILE A 201 4.94 21.70 -1.35
N ALA A 202 4.84 22.10 -2.61
CA ALA A 202 6.01 22.38 -3.44
C ALA A 202 6.87 23.50 -2.81
N ASP A 203 6.25 24.58 -2.35
CA ASP A 203 6.93 25.69 -1.67
C ASP A 203 7.67 25.21 -0.40
N VAL A 204 7.05 24.33 0.39
CA VAL A 204 7.70 23.73 1.58
C VAL A 204 8.97 22.95 1.18
N PHE A 205 8.88 22.08 0.15
CA PHE A 205 10.04 21.32 -0.30
C PHE A 205 11.12 22.21 -0.92
N ASP A 206 10.76 23.28 -1.59
CA ASP A 206 11.72 24.25 -2.11
C ASP A 206 12.41 25.01 -0.97
N GLY A 207 11.66 25.42 0.05
CA GLY A 207 12.21 26.01 1.26
C GLY A 207 13.18 25.08 2.00
N VAL A 208 12.82 23.80 2.15
CA VAL A 208 13.71 22.79 2.76
C VAL A 208 14.98 22.59 1.93
N ARG A 209 14.89 22.53 0.60
CA ARG A 209 16.05 22.44 -0.29
C ARG A 209 16.97 23.65 -0.19
N GLU A 210 16.38 24.84 -0.08
CA GLU A 210 17.17 26.09 0.09
C GLU A 210 17.86 26.11 1.44
N LEU A 211 17.20 25.74 2.53
CA LEU A 211 17.82 25.60 3.84
C LEU A 211 18.97 24.58 3.82
N GLY A 212 18.78 23.43 3.18
CA GLY A 212 19.83 22.43 3.00
C GLY A 212 21.02 22.95 2.20
N ARG A 213 20.81 23.78 1.18
CA ARG A 213 21.89 24.44 0.43
C ARG A 213 22.69 25.44 1.29
N ARG A 214 22.00 26.20 2.13
CA ARG A 214 22.64 27.18 3.03
C ARG A 214 23.39 26.51 4.18
N ALA A 215 22.88 25.39 4.68
CA ALA A 215 23.50 24.61 5.76
C ALA A 215 24.72 23.77 5.31
N ARG A 216 25.08 23.78 4.02
CA ARG A 216 26.21 22.99 3.46
C ARG A 216 27.56 23.45 3.95
N GLY A 217 27.83 23.20 5.23
CA GLY A 217 29.13 23.05 5.82
C GLY A 217 29.49 21.59 6.17
N GLY A 218 28.87 20.55 5.56
CA GLY A 218 29.37 19.19 5.72
C GLY A 218 28.34 18.04 5.89
N TYR A 219 27.05 18.28 5.85
CA TYR A 219 26.06 17.18 5.95
C TYR A 219 25.14 17.14 4.75
N ASP A 220 25.03 15.95 4.13
CA ASP A 220 24.05 15.68 3.08
C ASP A 220 22.66 15.53 3.71
N LEU A 221 21.81 16.55 3.59
CA LEU A 221 20.42 16.54 4.05
C LEU A 221 19.47 15.90 3.00
N SER A 222 19.90 14.85 2.34
CA SER A 222 19.05 14.16 1.34
C SER A 222 17.84 13.46 1.98
N LEU A 223 17.84 13.27 3.31
CA LEU A 223 16.77 12.64 4.07
C LEU A 223 16.54 13.39 5.39
N ILE A 224 15.52 14.24 5.44
CA ILE A 224 14.97 14.72 6.72
C ILE A 224 13.91 13.74 7.15
N HIS A 225 14.23 12.93 8.17
CA HIS A 225 13.24 12.12 8.88
C HIS A 225 12.63 12.97 10.01
N ILE A 226 11.35 13.27 9.89
CA ILE A 226 10.54 13.90 10.94
C ILE A 226 9.69 12.84 11.60
#